data_1603a70a7d88082917fdd97d12af1d6b
#
_entry.id   1603a70a7d88082917fdd97d12af1d6b
#
_cell.length_a   1.000
_cell.length_b   1.000
_cell.length_c   1.000
_cell.angle_alpha   90.00
_cell.angle_beta   90.00
_cell.angle_gamma   90.00
#
_symmetry.space_group_name_H-M   'P 1'
#
loop_
_entity.id
_entity.type
_entity.pdbx_description
1 polymer ?
#
loop_
_entity_poly.entity_id
_entity_poly.type
_entity_poly.pdbx_seq_one_letter_code
_entity_poly.pdbx_strand_id
1 'polypeptide(L)'
;MHHFITKAVVTASALCLTVAALAGCTKKPDAANNNAVVGITQEPGIFDPHTVVAAGDKEILFNVYEGLFKYDYEGNLNPCLATDVEISSDASVYTFTIRDGVKFHDGSDLDAGDVVYSLKRAAGLLDTQDGTALVSELDPVKDVAITSDGRVEVTLESPSTELMCYFTTGIIPEGYDNCQAAPVGTGPFKFVSYTPGQSVVLVKNEDYWVHGLPYLDNVTFKVCADMDAGLTELAAGSIDIFPYLTPDRVSQLDSAKFNVLSNGSNMVQIFALNNAVEPLNNLKVRQAINYAVNREDIISVTMDGTSVELATAMSPAMGSYYDSSLDGTFDQDLEKAKSLMAEAGYENGFDLTCTVPSNYLIHVNTAVELASELKAIGINLEIKQVDWGTWLEQVYKGRQYETTVIALTSSYAPYDVLERYQSTSDGNFINYSNSEVDKLMAQIPLTADNNERTELYHQVLGLLTADACSVYLQDPTTITAVSTRLEGYHVYPMYVQDMSQVKLAGN
;
A
#
# COMPACT_ATOMS: atom_id res chain seq x y z
N MET A 1 12.16 87.22 3.41
CA MET A 1 13.41 86.68 3.91
C MET A 1 13.18 85.21 4.32
N HIS A 2 12.78 84.40 3.33
CA HIS A 2 12.53 82.94 3.48
C HIS A 2 12.54 82.32 2.09
N HIS A 3 13.72 82.16 1.46
CA HIS A 3 13.82 81.43 0.21
C HIS A 3 15.27 81.13 -0.21
N PHE A 4 16.15 80.74 0.73
CA PHE A 4 17.56 80.44 0.34
C PHE A 4 18.20 79.27 1.12
N ILE A 5 17.43 78.39 1.78
CA ILE A 5 18.02 77.24 2.55
C ILE A 5 17.63 75.92 2.05
N THR A 6 16.90 75.77 0.90
CA THR A 6 16.39 74.50 0.45
C THR A 6 17.10 73.88 -0.77
N LYS A 7 18.27 74.38 -1.19
CA LYS A 7 19.01 73.88 -2.34
C LYS A 7 20.39 73.26 -2.07
N ALA A 8 20.85 73.23 -0.80
CA ALA A 8 22.17 72.68 -0.46
C ALA A 8 22.16 71.25 0.18
N VAL A 9 21.00 70.63 0.41
CA VAL A 9 20.91 69.32 1.05
C VAL A 9 20.60 68.17 0.05
N VAL A 10 20.26 68.50 -1.19
CA VAL A 10 19.87 67.47 -2.21
C VAL A 10 21.06 66.97 -3.02
N THR A 11 22.25 67.63 -2.97
CA THR A 11 23.38 67.19 -3.81
C THR A 11 24.40 66.32 -3.06
N ALA A 12 24.29 66.15 -1.73
CA ALA A 12 25.19 65.27 -0.98
C ALA A 12 24.68 63.81 -0.80
N SER A 13 23.40 63.56 -1.06
CA SER A 13 22.81 62.22 -0.92
C SER A 13 22.83 61.38 -2.21
N ALA A 14 23.23 61.93 -3.35
CA ALA A 14 23.27 61.23 -4.62
C ALA A 14 24.65 60.60 -4.95
N LEU A 15 25.70 60.85 -4.14
CA LEU A 15 27.04 60.34 -4.40
C LEU A 15 27.45 59.14 -3.51
N CYS A 16 26.64 58.75 -2.53
CA CYS A 16 26.89 57.55 -1.70
C CYS A 16 26.13 56.30 -2.15
N LEU A 17 25.30 56.36 -3.20
CA LEU A 17 24.50 55.21 -3.69
C LEU A 17 25.10 54.56 -4.92
N THR A 18 26.23 54.97 -5.43
CA THR A 18 26.86 54.40 -6.65
C THR A 18 28.15 53.61 -6.39
N VAL A 19 28.58 53.40 -5.15
CA VAL A 19 29.76 52.58 -4.82
C VAL A 19 29.40 51.23 -4.18
N ALA A 20 28.13 51.02 -3.83
CA ALA A 20 27.66 49.74 -3.27
C ALA A 20 27.18 48.70 -4.32
N ALA A 21 27.28 48.99 -5.63
CA ALA A 21 26.78 48.12 -6.70
C ALA A 21 27.88 47.32 -7.43
N LEU A 22 29.12 47.29 -6.90
CA LEU A 22 30.24 46.51 -7.48
C LEU A 22 30.91 45.58 -6.45
N ALA A 23 30.27 45.30 -5.31
CA ALA A 23 30.56 44.06 -4.57
C ALA A 23 29.93 42.91 -5.35
N GLY A 24 30.73 42.29 -6.20
CA GLY A 24 30.29 41.13 -6.98
C GLY A 24 29.64 40.11 -6.06
N CYS A 25 28.39 39.78 -6.35
CA CYS A 25 27.84 38.48 -6.00
C CYS A 25 28.73 37.45 -6.69
N THR A 26 29.78 37.01 -6.06
CA THR A 26 30.23 35.64 -6.25
C THR A 26 29.10 34.84 -5.65
N LYS A 27 28.13 34.41 -6.50
CA LYS A 27 27.35 33.24 -6.20
C LYS A 27 28.38 32.16 -5.77
N LYS A 28 28.40 31.82 -4.47
CA LYS A 28 28.87 30.48 -4.11
C LYS A 28 28.14 29.55 -5.07
N PRO A 29 28.81 28.58 -5.69
CA PRO A 29 28.08 27.53 -6.37
C PRO A 29 27.05 27.07 -5.37
N ASP A 30 25.76 27.15 -5.74
CA ASP A 30 24.68 26.58 -4.95
C ASP A 30 25.18 25.17 -4.58
N ALA A 31 25.43 24.92 -3.32
CA ALA A 31 25.58 23.55 -2.84
C ALA A 31 24.39 22.83 -3.41
N ALA A 32 24.63 21.84 -4.27
CA ALA A 32 23.58 21.13 -4.98
C ALA A 32 22.47 20.84 -3.97
N ASN A 33 21.27 21.36 -4.23
CA ASN A 33 20.19 21.37 -3.26
C ASN A 33 19.79 19.90 -3.07
N ASN A 34 20.39 19.23 -2.07
CA ASN A 34 20.29 17.80 -1.80
C ASN A 34 18.95 17.48 -1.14
N ASN A 35 17.86 17.84 -1.83
CA ASN A 35 16.50 17.67 -1.36
C ASN A 35 15.61 17.10 -2.46
N ALA A 36 14.49 16.51 -2.06
CA ALA A 36 13.41 16.09 -2.93
C ALA A 36 12.07 16.65 -2.45
N VAL A 37 11.19 16.90 -3.41
CA VAL A 37 9.81 17.31 -3.18
C VAL A 37 8.87 16.27 -3.77
N VAL A 38 8.05 15.64 -2.91
CA VAL A 38 7.01 14.68 -3.29
C VAL A 38 5.68 15.40 -3.33
N GLY A 39 4.97 15.36 -4.46
CA GLY A 39 3.60 15.87 -4.55
C GLY A 39 2.62 14.84 -3.97
N ILE A 40 1.71 15.32 -3.14
CA ILE A 40 0.62 14.51 -2.58
C ILE A 40 -0.72 15.21 -2.82
N THR A 41 -1.78 14.46 -3.07
CA THR A 41 -3.13 15.01 -3.28
C THR A 41 -4.05 14.83 -2.08
N GLN A 42 -3.62 14.05 -1.10
CA GLN A 42 -4.34 13.87 0.15
C GLN A 42 -3.73 14.77 1.23
N GLU A 43 -4.57 15.55 1.91
CA GLU A 43 -4.15 16.37 3.05
C GLU A 43 -3.76 15.48 4.23
N PRO A 44 -2.52 15.56 4.76
CA PRO A 44 -2.13 14.82 5.96
C PRO A 44 -2.85 15.35 7.19
N GLY A 45 -3.12 14.48 8.16
CA GLY A 45 -3.86 14.90 9.37
C GLY A 45 -3.42 14.20 10.65
N ILE A 46 -2.89 12.98 10.58
CA ILE A 46 -2.53 12.18 11.76
C ILE A 46 -1.06 11.79 11.69
N PHE A 47 -0.30 12.18 12.73
CA PHE A 47 1.13 11.89 12.83
C PHE A 47 1.47 10.93 14.00
N ASP A 48 0.49 10.44 14.71
CA ASP A 48 0.67 9.39 15.71
C ASP A 48 0.65 8.01 15.04
N PRO A 49 1.75 7.21 15.15
CA PRO A 49 1.88 5.95 14.41
C PRO A 49 0.88 4.87 14.86
N HIS A 50 0.27 5.01 16.03
CA HIS A 50 -0.69 4.02 16.56
C HIS A 50 -2.15 4.36 16.26
N THR A 51 -2.44 5.57 15.79
CA THR A 51 -3.81 6.01 15.46
C THR A 51 -4.00 6.35 13.99
N VAL A 52 -2.92 6.30 13.20
CA VAL A 52 -2.95 6.59 11.77
C VAL A 52 -3.73 5.52 11.01
N VAL A 53 -4.70 5.96 10.21
CA VAL A 53 -5.53 5.09 9.35
C VAL A 53 -5.35 5.44 7.87
N ALA A 54 -5.29 6.74 7.56
CA ALA A 54 -5.26 7.21 6.18
C ALA A 54 -3.95 6.85 5.47
N ALA A 55 -4.07 6.39 4.21
CA ALA A 55 -2.95 5.99 3.38
C ALA A 55 -1.90 7.11 3.23
N GLY A 56 -2.34 8.34 2.93
CA GLY A 56 -1.42 9.47 2.74
C GLY A 56 -0.63 9.87 3.99
N ASP A 57 -1.18 9.64 5.19
CA ASP A 57 -0.44 9.82 6.44
C ASP A 57 0.64 8.73 6.61
N LYS A 58 0.27 7.46 6.34
CA LYS A 58 1.20 6.31 6.42
C LYS A 58 2.41 6.47 5.50
N GLU A 59 2.20 7.01 4.29
CA GLU A 59 3.26 7.28 3.31
C GLU A 59 4.35 8.20 3.87
N ILE A 60 3.96 9.23 4.61
CA ILE A 60 4.89 10.19 5.22
C ILE A 60 5.57 9.57 6.44
N LEU A 61 4.77 8.93 7.31
CA LEU A 61 5.22 8.38 8.58
C LEU A 61 6.19 7.21 8.44
N PHE A 62 6.18 6.51 7.31
CA PHE A 62 7.15 5.47 6.98
C PHE A 62 8.61 5.96 7.00
N ASN A 63 8.82 7.27 6.79
CA ASN A 63 10.13 7.90 6.86
C ASN A 63 10.52 8.34 8.28
N VAL A 64 9.55 8.41 9.20
CA VAL A 64 9.72 8.93 10.56
C VAL A 64 9.80 7.80 11.58
N TYR A 65 8.93 6.79 11.45
CA TYR A 65 8.82 5.69 12.39
C TYR A 65 9.28 4.37 11.77
N GLU A 66 9.80 3.51 12.61
CA GLU A 66 10.12 2.12 12.27
C GLU A 66 9.51 1.19 13.30
N GLY A 67 9.11 -0.01 12.84
CA GLY A 67 8.65 -1.10 13.69
C GLY A 67 9.77 -2.11 13.97
N LEU A 68 9.43 -3.21 14.61
CA LEU A 68 10.36 -4.33 14.79
C LEU A 68 10.75 -4.94 13.45
N PHE A 69 9.81 -4.93 12.49
CA PHE A 69 10.00 -5.35 11.11
C PHE A 69 9.57 -4.23 10.16
N LYS A 70 10.02 -4.32 8.90
CA LYS A 70 9.72 -3.34 7.84
C LYS A 70 9.58 -4.05 6.50
N TYR A 71 8.60 -3.66 5.69
CA TYR A 71 8.47 -4.16 4.32
C TYR A 71 9.45 -3.47 3.39
N ASP A 72 9.97 -4.24 2.41
CA ASP A 72 10.70 -3.69 1.27
C ASP A 72 9.76 -3.46 0.07
N TYR A 73 10.33 -2.93 -1.02
CA TYR A 73 9.56 -2.63 -2.24
C TYR A 73 9.17 -3.91 -3.04
N GLU A 74 9.67 -5.07 -2.65
CA GLU A 74 9.28 -6.37 -3.20
C GLU A 74 8.16 -7.03 -2.39
N GLY A 75 7.73 -6.40 -1.28
CA GLY A 75 6.70 -6.91 -0.38
C GLY A 75 7.21 -7.89 0.68
N ASN A 76 8.53 -8.06 0.82
CA ASN A 76 9.09 -8.94 1.84
C ASN A 76 9.15 -8.24 3.19
N LEU A 77 8.78 -8.95 4.26
CA LEU A 77 8.89 -8.49 5.63
C LEU A 77 10.30 -8.78 6.17
N ASN A 78 11.06 -7.72 6.44
CA ASN A 78 12.46 -7.81 6.85
C ASN A 78 12.67 -7.34 8.30
N PRO A 79 13.66 -7.92 9.04
CA PRO A 79 14.10 -7.42 10.33
C PRO A 79 14.50 -5.93 10.27
N CYS A 80 14.00 -5.13 11.22
CA CYS A 80 14.27 -3.69 11.33
C CYS A 80 14.81 -3.37 12.74
N LEU A 81 13.99 -2.91 13.69
CA LEU A 81 14.41 -2.70 15.07
C LEU A 81 14.58 -3.99 15.87
N ALA A 82 13.95 -5.09 15.44
CA ALA A 82 14.36 -6.43 15.87
C ALA A 82 15.41 -7.00 14.91
N THR A 83 16.37 -7.75 15.46
CA THR A 83 17.38 -8.48 14.67
C THR A 83 16.98 -9.94 14.47
N ASP A 84 16.14 -10.48 15.34
CA ASP A 84 15.65 -11.84 15.33
C ASP A 84 14.31 -11.97 16.05
N VAL A 85 13.57 -13.04 15.74
CA VAL A 85 12.31 -13.42 16.41
C VAL A 85 12.23 -14.92 16.57
N GLU A 86 11.90 -15.38 17.77
CA GLU A 86 11.54 -16.75 18.06
C GLU A 86 10.03 -16.84 18.28
N ILE A 87 9.37 -17.77 17.61
CA ILE A 87 7.95 -18.05 17.79
C ILE A 87 7.81 -19.39 18.50
N SER A 88 7.01 -19.44 19.58
CA SER A 88 6.75 -20.70 20.28
C SER A 88 6.07 -21.72 19.35
N SER A 89 6.29 -23.02 19.61
CA SER A 89 5.77 -24.10 18.77
C SER A 89 4.25 -24.13 18.66
N ASP A 90 3.55 -23.51 19.61
CA ASP A 90 2.09 -23.35 19.63
C ASP A 90 1.63 -21.97 19.09
N ALA A 91 2.56 -21.16 18.57
CA ALA A 91 2.32 -19.82 18.05
C ALA A 91 1.61 -18.84 19.03
N SER A 92 1.80 -19.06 20.34
CA SER A 92 1.18 -18.20 21.39
C SER A 92 2.12 -17.13 21.94
N VAL A 93 3.43 -17.25 21.66
CA VAL A 93 4.48 -16.35 22.19
C VAL A 93 5.46 -15.99 21.11
N TYR A 94 5.78 -14.70 21.00
CA TYR A 94 6.87 -14.16 20.18
C TYR A 94 7.94 -13.56 21.08
N THR A 95 9.21 -13.88 20.82
CA THR A 95 10.35 -13.34 21.57
C THR A 95 11.32 -12.65 20.61
N PHE A 96 11.46 -11.34 20.77
CA PHE A 96 12.26 -10.49 19.88
C PHE A 96 13.59 -10.11 20.51
N THR A 97 14.66 -10.20 19.71
CA THR A 97 15.96 -9.61 20.04
C THR A 97 16.01 -8.19 19.46
N ILE A 98 16.13 -7.19 20.33
CA ILE A 98 16.11 -5.78 19.91
C ILE A 98 17.51 -5.36 19.43
N ARG A 99 17.58 -4.53 18.42
CA ARG A 99 18.81 -3.99 17.82
C ARG A 99 19.47 -2.99 18.75
N ASP A 100 20.76 -3.18 19.02
CA ASP A 100 21.57 -2.24 19.80
C ASP A 100 22.00 -1.02 18.98
N GLY A 101 22.21 0.11 19.66
CA GLY A 101 22.83 1.32 19.10
C GLY A 101 21.89 2.17 18.22
N VAL A 102 20.60 1.90 18.24
CA VAL A 102 19.60 2.73 17.59
C VAL A 102 19.26 3.94 18.46
N LYS A 103 19.09 5.11 17.84
CA LYS A 103 18.66 6.35 18.52
C LYS A 103 17.34 6.86 17.98
N PHE A 104 16.53 7.36 18.89
CA PHE A 104 15.37 8.18 18.49
C PHE A 104 15.79 9.56 17.99
N HIS A 105 14.87 10.25 17.32
CA HIS A 105 15.10 11.59 16.75
C HIS A 105 15.46 12.64 17.78
N ASP A 106 15.07 12.48 19.04
CA ASP A 106 15.41 13.35 20.16
C ASP A 106 16.80 13.07 20.76
N GLY A 107 17.47 12.02 20.30
CA GLY A 107 18.80 11.59 20.71
C GLY A 107 18.85 10.57 21.83
N SER A 108 17.70 10.16 22.40
CA SER A 108 17.63 9.05 23.35
C SER A 108 17.95 7.72 22.66
N ASP A 109 18.50 6.77 23.40
CA ASP A 109 18.79 5.43 22.91
C ASP A 109 17.50 4.57 22.95
N LEU A 110 17.29 3.74 21.91
CA LEU A 110 16.24 2.74 21.90
C LEU A 110 16.61 1.59 22.82
N ASP A 111 15.67 1.16 23.67
CA ASP A 111 15.82 -0.06 24.47
C ASP A 111 14.54 -0.93 24.46
N ALA A 112 14.59 -2.06 25.21
CA ALA A 112 13.45 -2.97 25.31
C ALA A 112 12.22 -2.35 26.02
N GLY A 113 12.42 -1.34 26.87
CA GLY A 113 11.34 -0.60 27.54
C GLY A 113 10.49 0.18 26.56
N ASP A 114 11.12 0.85 25.60
CA ASP A 114 10.42 1.58 24.54
C ASP A 114 9.54 0.66 23.69
N VAL A 115 10.07 -0.53 23.35
CA VAL A 115 9.33 -1.54 22.59
C VAL A 115 8.13 -2.06 23.37
N VAL A 116 8.33 -2.41 24.65
CA VAL A 116 7.23 -2.85 25.55
C VAL A 116 6.18 -1.76 25.66
N TYR A 117 6.59 -0.50 25.91
CA TYR A 117 5.67 0.63 25.99
C TYR A 117 4.86 0.81 24.71
N SER A 118 5.54 0.82 23.55
CA SER A 118 4.92 1.04 22.25
C SER A 118 3.90 -0.03 21.89
N LEU A 119 4.26 -1.31 22.06
CA LEU A 119 3.37 -2.41 21.75
C LEU A 119 2.19 -2.48 22.75
N LYS A 120 2.41 -2.24 24.05
CA LYS A 120 1.31 -2.12 25.02
C LYS A 120 0.38 -0.96 24.68
N ARG A 121 0.93 0.21 24.29
CA ARG A 121 0.12 1.34 23.87
C ARG A 121 -0.73 1.02 22.65
N ALA A 122 -0.11 0.41 21.64
CA ALA A 122 -0.79 0.03 20.40
C ALA A 122 -1.89 -1.02 20.63
N ALA A 123 -1.65 -1.98 21.55
CA ALA A 123 -2.61 -3.03 21.93
C ALA A 123 -3.64 -2.60 23.00
N GLY A 124 -3.62 -1.34 23.46
CA GLY A 124 -4.56 -0.85 24.47
C GLY A 124 -4.30 -1.34 25.91
N LEU A 125 -3.09 -1.83 26.19
CA LEU A 125 -2.74 -2.52 27.46
C LEU A 125 -2.09 -1.62 28.52
N LEU A 126 -1.94 -0.30 28.25
CA LEU A 126 -1.43 0.61 29.27
C LEU A 126 -2.51 0.88 30.34
N ASP A 127 -2.09 1.05 31.59
CA ASP A 127 -3.00 1.34 32.73
C ASP A 127 -3.88 2.59 32.52
N THR A 128 -3.48 3.49 31.62
CA THR A 128 -4.21 4.71 31.26
C THR A 128 -5.25 4.50 30.16
N GLN A 129 -5.33 3.30 29.56
CA GLN A 129 -6.24 2.96 28.47
C GLN A 129 -7.41 2.12 28.98
N ASP A 130 -8.48 2.04 28.21
CA ASP A 130 -9.70 1.29 28.53
C ASP A 130 -9.70 -0.17 28.05
N GLY A 131 -8.57 -0.63 27.52
CA GLY A 131 -8.41 -1.96 26.96
C GLY A 131 -8.73 -2.05 25.46
N THR A 132 -9.05 -0.91 24.81
CA THR A 132 -9.27 -0.89 23.35
C THR A 132 -7.93 -0.72 22.63
N ALA A 133 -7.60 -1.64 21.73
CA ALA A 133 -6.40 -1.53 20.90
C ALA A 133 -6.49 -0.30 19.99
N LEU A 134 -5.42 0.50 19.93
CA LEU A 134 -5.29 1.62 18.98
C LEU A 134 -4.99 1.09 17.58
N VAL A 135 -4.22 0.00 17.49
CA VAL A 135 -3.97 -0.77 16.27
C VAL A 135 -4.81 -2.04 16.41
N SER A 136 -5.93 -2.10 15.71
CA SER A 136 -6.95 -3.16 15.85
C SER A 136 -6.39 -4.57 15.69
N GLU A 137 -5.38 -4.71 14.85
CA GLU A 137 -4.73 -5.98 14.54
C GLU A 137 -3.87 -6.51 15.71
N LEU A 138 -3.54 -5.65 16.68
CA LEU A 138 -2.85 -6.03 17.91
C LEU A 138 -3.81 -6.35 19.07
N ASP A 139 -5.13 -6.32 18.86
CA ASP A 139 -6.14 -6.74 19.87
C ASP A 139 -5.88 -8.14 20.45
N PRO A 140 -5.38 -9.13 19.70
CA PRO A 140 -5.04 -10.44 20.25
C PRO A 140 -3.85 -10.47 21.23
N VAL A 141 -3.12 -9.36 21.38
CA VAL A 141 -1.99 -9.28 22.33
C VAL A 141 -2.51 -9.25 23.77
N LYS A 142 -2.07 -10.21 24.56
CA LYS A 142 -2.43 -10.35 25.98
C LYS A 142 -1.49 -9.61 26.91
N ASP A 143 -0.19 -9.70 26.65
CA ASP A 143 0.85 -9.03 27.44
C ASP A 143 2.12 -8.84 26.62
N VAL A 144 2.91 -7.84 27.01
CA VAL A 144 4.25 -7.57 26.47
C VAL A 144 5.19 -7.33 27.66
N ALA A 145 6.29 -8.07 27.73
CA ALA A 145 7.21 -8.01 28.88
C ALA A 145 8.69 -8.13 28.44
N ILE A 146 9.59 -7.66 29.30
CA ILE A 146 11.02 -7.89 29.13
C ILE A 146 11.39 -9.21 29.83
N THR A 147 12.02 -10.09 29.10
CA THR A 147 12.52 -11.38 29.62
C THR A 147 13.77 -11.18 30.48
N SER A 148 14.14 -12.20 31.26
CA SER A 148 15.31 -12.14 32.14
C SER A 148 16.66 -11.96 31.41
N ASP A 149 16.70 -12.26 30.13
CA ASP A 149 17.86 -12.08 29.23
C ASP A 149 17.78 -10.79 28.38
N GLY A 150 16.78 -9.92 28.64
CA GLY A 150 16.66 -8.59 28.06
C GLY A 150 15.96 -8.54 26.70
N ARG A 151 15.37 -9.64 26.25
CA ARG A 151 14.54 -9.69 25.03
C ARG A 151 13.12 -9.21 25.32
N VAL A 152 12.35 -8.93 24.30
CA VAL A 152 10.93 -8.57 24.42
C VAL A 152 10.06 -9.77 24.07
N GLU A 153 9.20 -10.16 25.01
CA GLU A 153 8.23 -11.24 24.85
C GLU A 153 6.84 -10.68 24.67
N VAL A 154 6.13 -11.10 23.61
CA VAL A 154 4.73 -10.80 23.36
C VAL A 154 3.93 -12.09 23.49
N THR A 155 3.00 -12.12 24.42
CA THR A 155 2.07 -13.25 24.65
C THR A 155 0.71 -12.93 24.04
N LEU A 156 0.09 -13.90 23.37
CA LEU A 156 -1.22 -13.76 22.74
C LEU A 156 -2.34 -14.39 23.57
N GLU A 157 -3.56 -13.88 23.41
CA GLU A 157 -4.79 -14.49 23.94
C GLU A 157 -5.11 -15.85 23.27
N SER A 158 -4.82 -15.95 21.97
CA SER A 158 -4.95 -17.15 21.17
C SER A 158 -3.77 -17.31 20.23
N PRO A 159 -3.32 -18.54 19.97
CA PRO A 159 -2.21 -18.79 19.04
C PRO A 159 -2.46 -18.18 17.65
N SER A 160 -1.47 -17.46 17.11
CA SER A 160 -1.53 -16.91 15.75
C SER A 160 -0.14 -16.57 15.25
N THR A 161 0.21 -16.96 14.04
CA THR A 161 1.43 -16.54 13.35
C THR A 161 1.24 -15.29 12.50
N GLU A 162 0.01 -14.86 12.31
CA GLU A 162 -0.34 -13.75 11.42
C GLU A 162 0.06 -12.38 11.99
N LEU A 163 0.26 -12.31 13.31
CA LEU A 163 0.65 -11.08 13.99
C LEU A 163 2.02 -10.54 13.54
N MET A 164 2.87 -11.37 12.93
CA MET A 164 4.17 -10.95 12.41
C MET A 164 4.09 -9.72 11.49
N CYS A 165 3.07 -9.65 10.64
CA CYS A 165 2.88 -8.57 9.69
C CYS A 165 2.59 -7.22 10.36
N TYR A 166 2.12 -7.23 11.61
CA TYR A 166 1.73 -6.03 12.36
C TYR A 166 2.81 -5.52 13.32
N PHE A 167 3.91 -6.25 13.48
CA PHE A 167 5.09 -5.73 14.18
C PHE A 167 5.88 -4.71 13.34
N THR A 168 5.28 -4.21 12.28
CA THR A 168 5.68 -2.99 11.54
C THR A 168 5.17 -1.72 12.21
N THR A 169 4.34 -1.83 13.26
CA THR A 169 3.85 -0.72 14.08
C THR A 169 5.01 0.09 14.64
N GLY A 170 4.96 1.42 14.47
CA GLY A 170 6.05 2.31 14.84
C GLY A 170 6.39 2.29 16.33
N ILE A 171 7.68 2.19 16.66
CA ILE A 171 8.17 2.28 18.05
C ILE A 171 8.44 3.73 18.39
N ILE A 172 8.00 4.15 19.60
CA ILE A 172 8.14 5.50 20.16
C ILE A 172 8.84 5.44 21.53
N PRO A 173 9.44 6.52 22.01
CA PRO A 173 10.07 6.54 23.32
C PRO A 173 9.07 6.25 24.45
N GLU A 174 9.51 5.55 25.51
CA GLU A 174 8.65 5.24 26.67
C GLU A 174 8.06 6.52 27.28
N GLY A 175 6.75 6.52 27.46
CA GLY A 175 6.02 7.66 28.05
C GLY A 175 5.83 8.85 27.10
N TYR A 176 6.22 8.74 25.83
CA TYR A 176 6.03 9.82 24.86
C TYR A 176 4.59 9.88 24.35
N ASP A 177 3.91 10.98 24.60
CA ASP A 177 2.48 11.18 24.30
C ASP A 177 2.20 12.31 23.26
N ASN A 178 3.25 12.96 22.75
CA ASN A 178 3.13 14.11 21.86
C ASN A 178 3.34 13.78 20.36
N CYS A 179 3.10 12.54 19.95
CA CYS A 179 3.34 12.08 18.58
C CYS A 179 2.61 12.91 17.52
N GLN A 180 1.40 13.39 17.82
CA GLN A 180 0.60 14.18 16.89
C GLN A 180 1.21 15.56 16.59
N ALA A 181 1.84 16.21 17.55
CA ALA A 181 2.37 17.57 17.36
C ALA A 181 3.88 17.58 17.08
N ALA A 182 4.60 16.61 17.60
CA ALA A 182 6.05 16.48 17.46
C ALA A 182 6.46 15.01 17.30
N PRO A 183 6.27 14.42 16.12
CA PRO A 183 6.63 13.03 15.83
C PRO A 183 8.10 12.73 16.19
N VAL A 184 8.34 11.71 17.01
CA VAL A 184 9.67 11.22 17.39
C VAL A 184 9.72 9.71 17.16
N GLY A 185 10.47 9.28 16.16
CA GLY A 185 10.73 7.89 15.79
C GLY A 185 12.21 7.62 15.64
N THR A 186 12.55 6.50 15.03
CA THR A 186 13.94 6.05 14.74
C THR A 186 14.29 6.17 13.26
N GLY A 187 13.33 6.56 12.41
CA GLY A 187 13.42 6.51 10.97
C GLY A 187 14.51 7.39 10.34
N PRO A 188 14.71 7.26 9.01
CA PRO A 188 15.75 7.97 8.27
C PRO A 188 15.57 9.50 8.26
N PHE A 189 14.35 9.99 8.49
CA PHE A 189 14.09 11.42 8.51
C PHE A 189 13.34 11.85 9.78
N LYS A 190 13.70 13.04 10.30
CA LYS A 190 13.06 13.70 11.44
C LYS A 190 11.97 14.64 10.95
N PHE A 191 10.84 14.65 11.61
CA PHE A 191 9.76 15.63 11.36
C PHE A 191 10.20 17.02 11.80
N VAL A 192 9.95 18.01 10.94
CA VAL A 192 10.26 19.44 11.21
C VAL A 192 9.00 20.25 11.40
N SER A 193 8.08 20.15 10.43
CA SER A 193 6.86 20.96 10.46
C SER A 193 5.79 20.42 9.54
N TYR A 194 4.55 20.73 9.89
CA TYR A 194 3.38 20.58 9.02
C TYR A 194 2.70 21.94 8.89
N THR A 195 2.44 22.35 7.67
CA THR A 195 1.64 23.53 7.33
C THR A 195 0.41 23.09 6.57
N PRO A 196 -0.80 23.14 7.19
CA PRO A 196 -2.02 22.69 6.55
C PRO A 196 -2.27 23.30 5.17
N GLY A 197 -2.67 22.50 4.20
CA GLY A 197 -2.88 22.89 2.81
C GLY A 197 -1.61 23.23 2.03
N GLN A 198 -0.44 23.00 2.61
CA GLN A 198 0.84 23.36 1.97
C GLN A 198 1.83 22.17 1.95
N SER A 199 2.33 21.75 3.11
CA SER A 199 3.39 20.73 3.14
C SER A 199 3.69 20.16 4.52
N VAL A 200 4.30 18.94 4.50
CA VAL A 200 5.08 18.38 5.60
C VAL A 200 6.56 18.43 5.22
N VAL A 201 7.41 18.89 6.14
CA VAL A 201 8.85 19.00 5.95
C VAL A 201 9.57 18.04 6.87
N LEU A 202 10.43 17.22 6.29
CA LEU A 202 11.31 16.29 6.99
C LEU A 202 12.78 16.68 6.73
N VAL A 203 13.65 16.43 7.71
CA VAL A 203 15.10 16.64 7.62
C VAL A 203 15.82 15.33 7.92
N LYS A 204 16.98 15.13 7.31
CA LYS A 204 17.86 13.99 7.53
C LYS A 204 18.05 13.68 9.01
N ASN A 205 17.94 12.42 9.40
CA ASN A 205 18.41 11.90 10.67
C ASN A 205 19.92 11.57 10.55
N GLU A 206 20.80 12.44 11.06
CA GLU A 206 22.25 12.23 10.99
C GLU A 206 22.72 11.03 11.84
N ASP A 207 21.91 10.64 12.84
CA ASP A 207 22.17 9.51 13.74
C ASP A 207 21.44 8.23 13.29
N TYR A 208 20.98 8.16 12.02
CA TYR A 208 20.28 6.99 11.52
C TYR A 208 21.14 5.74 11.59
N TRP A 209 20.60 4.66 12.14
CA TRP A 209 21.35 3.44 12.43
C TRP A 209 21.81 2.67 11.17
N VAL A 210 21.18 2.89 10.01
CA VAL A 210 21.64 2.33 8.73
C VAL A 210 22.75 3.22 8.17
N HIS A 211 23.98 2.72 8.22
CA HIS A 211 25.15 3.48 7.81
C HIS A 211 25.06 3.97 6.35
N GLY A 212 25.28 5.27 6.17
CA GLY A 212 25.30 5.92 4.86
C GLY A 212 23.93 6.39 4.36
N LEU A 213 22.84 6.09 5.07
CA LEU A 213 21.51 6.56 4.77
C LEU A 213 21.04 7.61 5.80
N PRO A 214 20.03 8.41 5.46
CA PRO A 214 19.54 8.68 4.10
C PRO A 214 20.53 9.55 3.31
N TYR A 215 20.38 9.58 1.99
CA TYR A 215 21.26 10.41 1.15
C TYR A 215 20.81 11.87 1.11
N LEU A 216 19.49 12.14 1.06
CA LEU A 216 18.93 13.48 0.98
C LEU A 216 19.05 14.21 2.34
N ASP A 217 19.27 15.54 2.29
CA ASP A 217 19.27 16.36 3.50
C ASP A 217 17.86 16.75 3.94
N ASN A 218 16.93 16.92 2.97
CA ASN A 218 15.55 17.29 3.25
C ASN A 218 14.59 16.58 2.28
N VAL A 219 13.40 16.27 2.78
CA VAL A 219 12.25 15.81 2.00
C VAL A 219 11.05 16.70 2.34
N THR A 220 10.36 17.17 1.31
CA THR A 220 9.12 17.93 1.47
C THR A 220 7.98 17.18 0.78
N PHE A 221 6.96 16.82 1.53
CA PHE A 221 5.68 16.34 0.98
C PHE A 221 4.80 17.57 0.77
N LYS A 222 4.57 17.94 -0.50
CA LYS A 222 3.83 19.13 -0.90
C LYS A 222 2.41 18.79 -1.26
N VAL A 223 1.45 19.44 -0.63
CA VAL A 223 0.03 19.25 -0.93
C VAL A 223 -0.31 19.94 -2.26
N CYS A 224 -0.78 19.16 -3.23
CA CYS A 224 -1.31 19.62 -4.51
C CYS A 224 -2.83 19.66 -4.42
N ALA A 225 -3.45 20.70 -5.00
CA ALA A 225 -4.91 20.87 -4.93
C ALA A 225 -5.69 19.68 -5.55
N ASP A 226 -5.14 19.13 -6.62
CA ASP A 226 -5.64 17.96 -7.33
C ASP A 226 -4.53 17.35 -8.21
N MET A 227 -4.88 16.29 -8.94
CA MET A 227 -3.95 15.58 -9.84
C MET A 227 -3.45 16.48 -10.97
N ASP A 228 -4.29 17.36 -11.53
CA ASP A 228 -3.92 18.24 -12.66
C ASP A 228 -2.98 19.37 -12.20
N ALA A 229 -3.22 19.92 -11.01
CA ALA A 229 -2.31 20.86 -10.36
C ALA A 229 -0.95 20.20 -10.10
N GLY A 230 -0.92 18.97 -9.56
CA GLY A 230 0.29 18.20 -9.33
C GLY A 230 1.10 17.94 -10.61
N LEU A 231 0.46 17.55 -11.71
CA LEU A 231 1.11 17.41 -13.02
C LEU A 231 1.72 18.73 -13.52
N THR A 232 1.01 19.83 -13.34
CA THR A 232 1.51 21.16 -13.71
C THR A 232 2.76 21.52 -12.88
N GLU A 233 2.74 21.24 -11.59
CA GLU A 233 3.87 21.47 -10.70
C GLU A 233 5.07 20.57 -10.99
N LEU A 234 4.81 19.30 -11.33
CA LEU A 234 5.82 18.35 -11.79
C LEU A 234 6.49 18.85 -13.08
N ALA A 235 5.69 19.24 -14.07
CA ALA A 235 6.20 19.79 -15.34
C ALA A 235 7.03 21.08 -15.15
N ALA A 236 6.65 21.91 -14.15
CA ALA A 236 7.37 23.11 -13.77
C ALA A 236 8.63 22.85 -12.93
N GLY A 237 8.86 21.61 -12.46
CA GLY A 237 9.98 21.24 -11.60
C GLY A 237 9.87 21.76 -10.16
N SER A 238 8.66 22.07 -9.69
CA SER A 238 8.40 22.44 -8.28
C SER A 238 8.09 21.24 -7.39
N ILE A 239 7.81 20.08 -7.97
CA ILE A 239 7.85 18.77 -7.35
C ILE A 239 8.71 17.81 -8.20
N ASP A 240 9.26 16.78 -7.59
CA ASP A 240 10.20 15.85 -8.20
C ASP A 240 9.61 14.46 -8.39
N ILE A 241 8.71 14.08 -7.50
CA ILE A 241 8.06 12.76 -7.47
C ILE A 241 6.57 13.01 -7.36
N PHE A 242 5.78 12.33 -8.24
CA PHE A 242 4.34 12.41 -8.19
C PHE A 242 3.72 11.02 -8.39
N PRO A 243 3.19 10.39 -7.33
CA PRO A 243 2.62 9.05 -7.35
C PRO A 243 1.16 9.03 -7.84
N TYR A 244 0.65 7.81 -8.05
CA TYR A 244 -0.76 7.49 -8.36
C TYR A 244 -1.26 8.09 -9.67
N LEU A 245 -0.37 8.16 -10.67
CA LEU A 245 -0.74 8.59 -12.02
C LEU A 245 -1.57 7.53 -12.73
N THR A 246 -2.47 7.99 -13.58
CA THR A 246 -3.17 7.15 -14.55
C THR A 246 -2.41 7.10 -15.88
N PRO A 247 -2.55 6.04 -16.69
CA PRO A 247 -1.82 5.91 -17.97
C PRO A 247 -2.00 7.10 -18.91
N ASP A 248 -3.21 7.66 -19.01
CA ASP A 248 -3.51 8.84 -19.84
C ASP A 248 -2.73 10.08 -19.40
N ARG A 249 -2.42 10.22 -18.10
CA ARG A 249 -1.61 11.31 -17.56
C ARG A 249 -0.12 11.09 -17.78
N VAL A 250 0.33 9.85 -17.71
CA VAL A 250 1.72 9.49 -18.07
C VAL A 250 2.05 9.90 -19.49
N SER A 251 1.12 9.74 -20.43
CA SER A 251 1.30 10.13 -21.83
C SER A 251 1.58 11.63 -22.06
N GLN A 252 1.28 12.47 -21.06
CA GLN A 252 1.49 13.92 -21.10
C GLN A 252 2.87 14.35 -20.58
N LEU A 253 3.64 13.41 -20.00
CA LEU A 253 4.94 13.71 -19.40
C LEU A 253 6.06 13.73 -20.47
N ASP A 254 7.03 14.62 -20.28
CA ASP A 254 8.27 14.67 -21.05
C ASP A 254 9.23 13.57 -20.56
N SER A 255 9.35 12.48 -21.33
CA SER A 255 10.22 11.36 -21.01
C SER A 255 11.72 11.70 -20.91
N ALA A 256 12.15 12.87 -21.36
CA ALA A 256 13.51 13.35 -21.15
C ALA A 256 13.73 13.91 -19.74
N LYS A 257 12.65 14.24 -19.02
CA LYS A 257 12.69 14.85 -17.69
C LYS A 257 12.23 13.91 -16.59
N PHE A 258 11.42 12.91 -16.92
CA PHE A 258 10.81 12.02 -15.94
C PHE A 258 10.98 10.56 -16.31
N ASN A 259 11.39 9.77 -15.32
CA ASN A 259 11.26 8.33 -15.34
C ASN A 259 9.86 7.97 -14.84
N VAL A 260 9.20 7.06 -15.52
CA VAL A 260 7.92 6.50 -15.11
C VAL A 260 8.21 5.12 -14.51
N LEU A 261 7.92 4.99 -13.22
CA LEU A 261 8.10 3.76 -12.47
C LEU A 261 6.74 3.19 -12.11
N SER A 262 6.63 1.87 -12.08
CA SER A 262 5.39 1.20 -11.69
C SER A 262 5.69 -0.07 -10.90
N ASN A 263 4.76 -0.45 -10.04
CA ASN A 263 4.75 -1.72 -9.33
C ASN A 263 3.30 -2.15 -9.09
N GLY A 264 3.05 -3.44 -8.85
CA GLY A 264 1.74 -3.91 -8.40
C GLY A 264 1.27 -3.15 -7.15
N SER A 265 -0.02 -2.95 -7.02
CA SER A 265 -0.61 -2.24 -5.87
C SER A 265 -1.05 -3.17 -4.74
N ASN A 266 -0.73 -4.47 -4.86
CA ASN A 266 -1.21 -5.53 -3.98
C ASN A 266 -2.75 -5.55 -3.90
N MET A 267 -3.41 -5.36 -5.03
CA MET A 267 -4.85 -5.51 -5.19
C MET A 267 -5.17 -6.72 -6.03
N VAL A 268 -6.33 -7.30 -5.82
CA VAL A 268 -6.86 -8.38 -6.65
C VAL A 268 -8.15 -7.91 -7.29
N GLN A 269 -8.11 -7.48 -8.56
CA GLN A 269 -9.32 -7.21 -9.31
C GLN A 269 -9.93 -8.54 -9.76
N ILE A 270 -11.19 -8.73 -9.43
CA ILE A 270 -11.94 -9.93 -9.77
C ILE A 270 -13.20 -9.62 -10.58
N PHE A 271 -13.55 -10.53 -11.47
CA PHE A 271 -14.94 -10.71 -11.88
C PHE A 271 -15.55 -11.72 -10.92
N ALA A 272 -16.24 -11.22 -9.91
CA ALA A 272 -16.83 -12.02 -8.85
C ALA A 272 -18.07 -12.75 -9.38
N LEU A 273 -18.11 -14.06 -9.18
CA LEU A 273 -19.21 -14.94 -9.53
C LEU A 273 -19.95 -15.30 -8.24
N ASN A 274 -21.25 -15.08 -8.17
CA ASN A 274 -22.04 -15.50 -7.02
C ASN A 274 -22.26 -17.02 -7.05
N ASN A 275 -21.45 -17.77 -6.28
CA ASN A 275 -21.43 -19.23 -6.31
C ASN A 275 -22.73 -19.90 -5.84
N ALA A 276 -23.67 -19.16 -5.25
CA ALA A 276 -24.98 -19.68 -4.83
C ALA A 276 -26.07 -19.54 -5.89
N VAL A 277 -25.82 -18.78 -6.96
CA VAL A 277 -26.82 -18.47 -8.00
C VAL A 277 -26.64 -19.36 -9.21
N GLU A 278 -27.75 -19.94 -9.73
CA GLU A 278 -27.73 -20.65 -11.00
C GLU A 278 -27.60 -19.66 -12.17
N PRO A 279 -26.74 -19.96 -13.18
CA PRO A 279 -25.97 -21.20 -13.39
C PRO A 279 -24.55 -21.16 -12.77
N LEU A 280 -24.17 -20.11 -12.03
CA LEU A 280 -22.83 -19.90 -11.49
C LEU A 280 -22.48 -20.88 -10.35
N ASN A 281 -23.46 -21.56 -9.78
CA ASN A 281 -23.25 -22.66 -8.82
C ASN A 281 -22.64 -23.91 -9.47
N ASN A 282 -22.61 -24.00 -10.80
CA ASN A 282 -22.02 -25.10 -11.56
C ASN A 282 -20.53 -24.81 -11.83
N LEU A 283 -19.64 -25.67 -11.33
CA LEU A 283 -18.20 -25.56 -11.52
C LEU A 283 -17.80 -25.46 -13.00
N LYS A 284 -18.38 -26.22 -13.89
CA LYS A 284 -18.04 -26.21 -15.33
C LYS A 284 -18.39 -24.87 -15.98
N VAL A 285 -19.48 -24.24 -15.55
CA VAL A 285 -19.86 -22.90 -16.00
C VAL A 285 -18.83 -21.88 -15.55
N ARG A 286 -18.39 -21.90 -14.29
CA ARG A 286 -17.37 -20.99 -13.77
C ARG A 286 -16.02 -21.19 -14.47
N GLN A 287 -15.61 -22.44 -14.69
CA GLN A 287 -14.41 -22.76 -15.47
C GLN A 287 -14.53 -22.30 -16.93
N ALA A 288 -15.69 -22.47 -17.57
CA ALA A 288 -15.93 -21.97 -18.92
C ALA A 288 -15.79 -20.45 -19.02
N ILE A 289 -16.33 -19.73 -18.05
CA ILE A 289 -16.17 -18.26 -17.93
C ILE A 289 -14.68 -17.90 -17.80
N ASN A 290 -13.92 -18.60 -16.94
CA ASN A 290 -12.48 -18.35 -16.76
C ASN A 290 -11.69 -18.58 -18.05
N TYR A 291 -11.95 -19.65 -18.82
CA TYR A 291 -11.30 -19.93 -20.10
C TYR A 291 -11.76 -19.00 -21.24
N ALA A 292 -12.91 -18.34 -21.10
CA ALA A 292 -13.39 -17.41 -22.13
C ALA A 292 -12.74 -16.03 -22.04
N VAL A 293 -12.21 -15.67 -20.88
CA VAL A 293 -11.68 -14.34 -20.59
C VAL A 293 -10.22 -14.21 -21.05
N ASN A 294 -9.93 -13.15 -21.80
CA ASN A 294 -8.57 -12.72 -22.17
C ASN A 294 -8.11 -11.61 -21.21
N ARG A 295 -7.27 -11.94 -20.26
CA ARG A 295 -6.78 -11.00 -19.25
C ARG A 295 -5.87 -9.94 -19.85
N GLU A 296 -5.07 -10.31 -20.86
CA GLU A 296 -4.18 -9.38 -21.55
C GLU A 296 -4.97 -8.26 -22.26
N ASP A 297 -6.09 -8.59 -22.92
CA ASP A 297 -6.98 -7.59 -23.54
C ASP A 297 -7.60 -6.66 -22.51
N ILE A 298 -8.07 -7.21 -21.36
CA ILE A 298 -8.59 -6.41 -20.26
C ILE A 298 -7.54 -5.45 -19.72
N ILE A 299 -6.32 -5.94 -19.44
CA ILE A 299 -5.20 -5.13 -18.96
C ILE A 299 -4.84 -4.04 -19.97
N SER A 300 -4.80 -4.39 -21.26
CA SER A 300 -4.53 -3.43 -22.33
C SER A 300 -5.55 -2.29 -22.39
N VAL A 301 -6.85 -2.63 -22.30
CA VAL A 301 -7.94 -1.64 -22.40
C VAL A 301 -8.07 -0.78 -21.13
N THR A 302 -7.80 -1.34 -19.95
CA THR A 302 -8.07 -0.66 -18.68
C THR A 302 -6.86 0.05 -18.08
N MET A 303 -5.63 -0.45 -18.37
CA MET A 303 -4.39 0.01 -17.75
C MET A 303 -3.23 0.17 -18.75
N ASP A 304 -3.52 0.30 -20.07
CA ASP A 304 -2.52 0.43 -21.13
C ASP A 304 -1.40 -0.65 -21.06
N GLY A 305 -1.74 -1.86 -20.62
CA GLY A 305 -0.80 -2.97 -20.53
C GLY A 305 0.14 -2.92 -19.30
N THR A 306 -0.09 -2.04 -18.33
CA THR A 306 0.84 -1.84 -17.20
C THR A 306 0.54 -2.68 -15.96
N SER A 307 -0.66 -3.29 -15.87
CA SER A 307 -1.05 -4.12 -14.71
C SER A 307 -0.36 -5.48 -14.71
N VAL A 308 -0.33 -6.10 -13.53
CA VAL A 308 0.10 -7.49 -13.37
C VAL A 308 -1.10 -8.40 -13.58
N GLU A 309 -0.99 -9.38 -14.48
CA GLU A 309 -2.02 -10.41 -14.67
C GLU A 309 -2.13 -11.32 -13.44
N LEU A 310 -3.35 -11.71 -13.08
CA LEU A 310 -3.59 -12.59 -11.93
C LEU A 310 -4.29 -13.89 -12.37
N ALA A 311 -3.72 -14.99 -11.92
CA ALA A 311 -4.31 -16.33 -12.09
C ALA A 311 -5.04 -16.83 -10.83
N THR A 312 -4.81 -16.21 -9.68
CA THR A 312 -5.29 -16.65 -8.36
C THR A 312 -5.69 -15.49 -7.45
N ALA A 313 -6.14 -15.81 -6.24
CA ALA A 313 -6.72 -14.89 -5.27
C ALA A 313 -5.70 -13.96 -4.57
N MET A 314 -4.45 -13.95 -4.99
CA MET A 314 -3.36 -13.19 -4.37
C MET A 314 -2.52 -12.50 -5.44
N SER A 315 -1.94 -11.33 -5.13
CA SER A 315 -0.99 -10.63 -5.98
C SER A 315 0.43 -11.18 -5.78
N PRO A 316 1.29 -11.20 -6.82
CA PRO A 316 2.72 -11.46 -6.68
C PRO A 316 3.43 -10.53 -5.68
N ALA A 317 2.84 -9.38 -5.36
CA ALA A 317 3.32 -8.47 -4.31
C ALA A 317 3.36 -9.10 -2.91
N MET A 318 2.72 -10.25 -2.71
CA MET A 318 2.77 -11.03 -1.46
C MET A 318 4.02 -11.93 -1.34
N GLY A 319 4.97 -11.78 -2.27
CA GLY A 319 6.26 -12.48 -2.22
C GLY A 319 6.12 -14.00 -2.23
N SER A 320 6.73 -14.68 -1.27
CA SER A 320 6.75 -16.16 -1.18
C SER A 320 5.38 -16.81 -0.99
N TYR A 321 4.37 -16.07 -0.55
CA TYR A 321 3.02 -16.59 -0.35
C TYR A 321 2.22 -16.70 -1.66
N TYR A 322 2.64 -15.98 -2.70
CA TYR A 322 2.05 -16.13 -4.05
C TYR A 322 2.56 -17.42 -4.70
N ASP A 323 1.65 -18.20 -5.27
CA ASP A 323 2.00 -19.44 -6.00
C ASP A 323 2.05 -19.19 -7.51
N SER A 324 3.22 -18.87 -8.03
CA SER A 324 3.43 -18.65 -9.46
C SER A 324 3.24 -19.91 -10.33
N SER A 325 3.13 -21.10 -9.73
CA SER A 325 2.83 -22.33 -10.49
C SER A 325 1.40 -22.34 -11.03
N LEU A 326 0.54 -21.45 -10.52
CA LEU A 326 -0.83 -21.28 -10.96
C LEU A 326 -0.97 -20.34 -12.17
N ASP A 327 0.09 -19.60 -12.53
CA ASP A 327 0.09 -18.70 -13.69
C ASP A 327 -0.25 -19.50 -14.97
N GLY A 328 -1.07 -18.89 -15.83
CA GLY A 328 -1.52 -19.52 -17.06
C GLY A 328 -2.56 -20.66 -16.90
N THR A 329 -3.03 -20.97 -15.68
CA THR A 329 -4.03 -22.04 -15.45
C THR A 329 -5.30 -21.84 -16.28
N PHE A 330 -5.71 -20.58 -16.46
CA PHE A 330 -6.87 -20.19 -17.25
C PHE A 330 -6.51 -19.29 -18.42
N ASP A 331 -5.41 -19.58 -19.13
CA ASP A 331 -5.15 -18.95 -20.41
C ASP A 331 -6.35 -19.13 -21.34
N GLN A 332 -6.67 -18.12 -22.14
CA GLN A 332 -7.86 -18.11 -22.96
C GLN A 332 -7.91 -19.35 -23.88
N ASP A 333 -8.97 -20.14 -23.77
CA ASP A 333 -9.28 -21.29 -24.62
C ASP A 333 -10.78 -21.35 -24.88
N LEU A 334 -11.22 -20.70 -25.96
CA LEU A 334 -12.63 -20.62 -26.32
C LEU A 334 -13.25 -21.99 -26.70
N GLU A 335 -12.47 -22.92 -27.23
CA GLU A 335 -12.98 -24.24 -27.57
C GLU A 335 -13.21 -25.08 -26.33
N LYS A 336 -12.31 -25.01 -25.35
CA LYS A 336 -12.50 -25.63 -24.04
C LYS A 336 -13.68 -25.00 -23.28
N ALA A 337 -13.79 -23.66 -23.32
CA ALA A 337 -14.89 -22.93 -22.71
C ALA A 337 -16.25 -23.39 -23.26
N LYS A 338 -16.40 -23.47 -24.59
CA LYS A 338 -17.62 -23.96 -25.24
C LYS A 338 -17.92 -25.43 -24.89
N SER A 339 -16.88 -26.26 -24.83
CA SER A 339 -17.05 -27.69 -24.43
C SER A 339 -17.61 -27.81 -23.00
N LEU A 340 -17.05 -27.00 -22.05
CA LEU A 340 -17.51 -26.98 -20.67
C LEU A 340 -18.95 -26.44 -20.54
N MET A 341 -19.33 -25.44 -21.35
CA MET A 341 -20.71 -24.92 -21.42
C MET A 341 -21.67 -26.03 -21.87
N ALA A 342 -21.32 -26.78 -22.95
CA ALA A 342 -22.12 -27.89 -23.42
C ALA A 342 -22.23 -29.02 -22.40
N GLU A 343 -21.12 -29.39 -21.75
CA GLU A 343 -21.11 -30.41 -20.68
C GLU A 343 -21.93 -29.99 -19.46
N ALA A 344 -22.07 -28.70 -19.22
CA ALA A 344 -22.91 -28.13 -18.17
C ALA A 344 -24.40 -28.01 -18.57
N GLY A 345 -24.74 -28.25 -19.85
CA GLY A 345 -26.11 -28.15 -20.40
C GLY A 345 -26.50 -26.73 -20.83
N TYR A 346 -25.50 -25.84 -21.05
CA TYR A 346 -25.69 -24.45 -21.43
C TYR A 346 -25.06 -24.13 -22.82
N GLU A 347 -25.09 -25.05 -23.75
CA GLU A 347 -24.56 -24.90 -25.11
C GLU A 347 -25.19 -23.73 -25.90
N ASN A 348 -26.39 -23.30 -25.51
CA ASN A 348 -27.09 -22.14 -26.12
C ASN A 348 -26.82 -20.81 -25.37
N GLY A 349 -25.99 -20.85 -24.31
CA GLY A 349 -25.72 -19.69 -23.48
C GLY A 349 -26.87 -19.31 -22.54
N PHE A 350 -26.72 -18.17 -21.90
CA PHE A 350 -27.71 -17.58 -20.96
C PHE A 350 -27.41 -16.08 -20.75
N ASP A 351 -28.36 -15.39 -20.12
CA ASP A 351 -28.20 -14.00 -19.71
C ASP A 351 -27.64 -13.92 -18.28
N LEU A 352 -26.74 -12.96 -18.02
CA LEU A 352 -26.22 -12.59 -16.70
C LEU A 352 -26.25 -11.08 -16.50
N THR A 353 -26.40 -10.64 -15.26
CA THR A 353 -26.26 -9.24 -14.86
C THR A 353 -24.94 -9.04 -14.12
N CYS A 354 -24.17 -8.03 -14.55
CA CYS A 354 -22.97 -7.55 -13.84
C CYS A 354 -23.30 -6.20 -13.16
N THR A 355 -23.42 -6.20 -11.84
CA THR A 355 -23.69 -4.99 -11.05
C THR A 355 -22.37 -4.35 -10.62
N VAL A 356 -22.02 -3.19 -11.17
CA VAL A 356 -20.73 -2.53 -10.92
C VAL A 356 -20.89 -1.16 -10.26
N PRO A 357 -19.94 -0.74 -9.36
CA PRO A 357 -19.95 0.60 -8.80
C PRO A 357 -19.52 1.63 -9.87
N SER A 358 -20.37 2.62 -10.12
CA SER A 358 -20.21 3.58 -11.22
C SER A 358 -19.06 4.59 -11.04
N ASN A 359 -18.59 4.78 -9.80
CA ASN A 359 -17.52 5.71 -9.47
C ASN A 359 -16.10 5.16 -9.75
N TYR A 360 -15.97 3.88 -10.08
CA TYR A 360 -14.69 3.24 -10.43
C TYR A 360 -14.66 2.86 -11.91
N LEU A 361 -14.17 3.75 -12.76
CA LEU A 361 -14.17 3.56 -14.21
C LEU A 361 -13.42 2.30 -14.66
N ILE A 362 -12.34 1.93 -13.95
CA ILE A 362 -11.61 0.70 -14.24
C ILE A 362 -12.54 -0.53 -14.16
N HIS A 363 -13.42 -0.61 -13.17
CA HIS A 363 -14.35 -1.73 -13.02
C HIS A 363 -15.45 -1.71 -14.07
N VAL A 364 -15.93 -0.51 -14.42
CA VAL A 364 -16.93 -0.34 -15.50
C VAL A 364 -16.35 -0.77 -16.84
N ASN A 365 -15.13 -0.33 -17.19
CA ASN A 365 -14.47 -0.68 -18.44
C ASN A 365 -14.13 -2.18 -18.50
N THR A 366 -13.67 -2.76 -17.39
CA THR A 366 -13.48 -4.23 -17.27
C THR A 366 -14.78 -4.99 -17.55
N ALA A 367 -15.91 -4.54 -17.00
CA ALA A 367 -17.21 -5.19 -17.24
C ALA A 367 -17.64 -5.08 -18.71
N VAL A 368 -17.32 -3.97 -19.39
CA VAL A 368 -17.60 -3.80 -20.83
C VAL A 368 -16.80 -4.80 -21.66
N GLU A 369 -15.51 -5.00 -21.35
CA GLU A 369 -14.67 -5.95 -22.06
C GLU A 369 -15.14 -7.39 -21.80
N LEU A 370 -15.41 -7.76 -20.55
CA LEU A 370 -16.00 -9.05 -20.19
C LEU A 370 -17.30 -9.33 -20.94
N ALA A 371 -18.18 -8.30 -21.09
CA ALA A 371 -19.41 -8.45 -21.86
C ALA A 371 -19.16 -8.71 -23.36
N SER A 372 -18.05 -8.22 -23.90
CA SER A 372 -17.63 -8.50 -25.26
C SER A 372 -17.13 -9.94 -25.43
N GLU A 373 -16.23 -10.37 -24.53
CA GLU A 373 -15.57 -11.67 -24.59
C GLU A 373 -16.54 -12.83 -24.32
N LEU A 374 -17.39 -12.72 -23.32
CA LEU A 374 -18.32 -13.77 -22.92
C LEU A 374 -19.38 -14.11 -23.98
N LYS A 375 -19.63 -13.22 -24.95
CA LYS A 375 -20.47 -13.51 -26.12
C LYS A 375 -19.96 -14.69 -26.93
N ALA A 376 -18.65 -14.94 -26.95
CA ALA A 376 -18.03 -16.03 -27.68
C ALA A 376 -18.47 -17.43 -27.19
N ILE A 377 -18.97 -17.50 -25.95
CA ILE A 377 -19.51 -18.70 -25.31
C ILE A 377 -21.02 -18.62 -25.07
N GLY A 378 -21.69 -17.64 -25.69
CA GLY A 378 -23.14 -17.49 -25.63
C GLY A 378 -23.66 -16.79 -24.37
N ILE A 379 -22.82 -16.21 -23.53
CA ILE A 379 -23.27 -15.45 -22.35
C ILE A 379 -23.51 -14.00 -22.76
N ASN A 380 -24.72 -13.51 -22.51
CA ASN A 380 -25.09 -12.11 -22.68
C ASN A 380 -25.01 -11.40 -21.32
N LEU A 381 -23.95 -10.62 -21.09
CA LEU A 381 -23.70 -9.91 -19.84
C LEU A 381 -24.32 -8.51 -19.90
N GLU A 382 -25.39 -8.25 -19.14
CA GLU A 382 -25.98 -6.93 -18.95
C GLU A 382 -25.23 -6.17 -17.84
N ILE A 383 -24.78 -4.95 -18.12
CA ILE A 383 -24.05 -4.13 -17.15
C ILE A 383 -25.00 -3.16 -16.45
N LYS A 384 -25.15 -3.32 -15.14
CA LYS A 384 -25.93 -2.45 -14.27
C LYS A 384 -24.99 -1.62 -13.41
N GLN A 385 -24.89 -0.32 -13.70
CA GLN A 385 -24.11 0.61 -12.88
C GLN A 385 -24.97 1.13 -11.71
N VAL A 386 -24.38 1.13 -10.51
CA VAL A 386 -25.00 1.63 -9.28
C VAL A 386 -24.01 2.54 -8.53
N ASP A 387 -24.52 3.41 -7.64
CA ASP A 387 -23.66 4.17 -6.75
C ASP A 387 -22.98 3.27 -5.71
N TRP A 388 -21.88 3.75 -5.11
CA TRP A 388 -21.09 3.00 -4.15
C TRP A 388 -21.87 2.51 -2.93
N GLY A 389 -22.75 3.36 -2.37
CA GLY A 389 -23.57 2.99 -1.22
C GLY A 389 -24.53 1.86 -1.55
N THR A 390 -25.18 1.92 -2.72
CA THR A 390 -26.06 0.85 -3.24
C THR A 390 -25.27 -0.44 -3.47
N TRP A 391 -24.05 -0.34 -4.04
CA TRP A 391 -23.21 -1.52 -4.24
C TRP A 391 -22.85 -2.20 -2.90
N LEU A 392 -22.40 -1.41 -1.90
CA LEU A 392 -22.07 -1.93 -0.57
C LEU A 392 -23.27 -2.65 0.09
N GLU A 393 -24.46 -2.05 0.02
CA GLU A 393 -25.65 -2.61 0.68
C GLU A 393 -26.22 -3.81 -0.09
N GLN A 394 -26.33 -3.74 -1.40
CA GLN A 394 -26.99 -4.80 -2.19
C GLN A 394 -26.03 -5.93 -2.57
N VAL A 395 -24.82 -5.58 -3.06
CA VAL A 395 -23.88 -6.56 -3.57
C VAL A 395 -23.03 -7.14 -2.44
N TYR A 396 -22.30 -6.31 -1.72
CA TYR A 396 -21.32 -6.77 -0.73
C TYR A 396 -22.01 -7.38 0.50
N LYS A 397 -22.86 -6.61 1.18
CA LYS A 397 -23.56 -7.07 2.38
C LYS A 397 -24.76 -7.95 2.07
N GLY A 398 -25.61 -7.50 1.13
CA GLY A 398 -26.86 -8.15 0.80
C GLY A 398 -26.72 -9.39 -0.08
N ARG A 399 -25.58 -9.55 -0.79
CA ARG A 399 -25.27 -10.65 -1.71
C ARG A 399 -26.36 -10.83 -2.79
N GLN A 400 -27.06 -9.72 -3.16
CA GLN A 400 -28.16 -9.69 -4.11
C GLN A 400 -27.65 -9.29 -5.49
N TYR A 401 -26.88 -10.19 -6.11
CA TYR A 401 -26.27 -9.98 -7.42
C TYR A 401 -25.95 -11.33 -8.06
N GLU A 402 -25.74 -11.35 -9.37
CA GLU A 402 -25.23 -12.52 -10.10
C GLU A 402 -23.73 -12.41 -10.28
N THR A 403 -23.25 -11.32 -10.88
CA THR A 403 -21.82 -11.02 -11.03
C THR A 403 -21.50 -9.56 -10.71
N THR A 404 -20.25 -9.29 -10.38
CA THR A 404 -19.72 -7.91 -10.19
C THR A 404 -18.25 -7.84 -10.52
N VAL A 405 -17.75 -6.65 -10.87
CA VAL A 405 -16.30 -6.37 -10.97
C VAL A 405 -15.91 -5.45 -9.83
N ILE A 406 -14.87 -5.85 -9.09
CA ILE A 406 -14.31 -5.06 -7.98
C ILE A 406 -12.83 -5.41 -7.80
N ALA A 407 -12.03 -4.46 -7.32
CA ALA A 407 -10.69 -4.75 -6.81
C ALA A 407 -10.75 -4.88 -5.29
N LEU A 408 -10.19 -5.96 -4.80
CA LEU A 408 -10.10 -6.26 -3.38
C LEU A 408 -8.74 -5.76 -2.90
N THR A 409 -8.73 -4.81 -1.98
CA THR A 409 -7.50 -4.36 -1.34
C THR A 409 -6.95 -5.50 -0.51
N SER A 410 -5.67 -5.77 -0.68
CA SER A 410 -4.98 -6.79 0.10
C SER A 410 -4.32 -6.16 1.32
N SER A 411 -4.38 -6.86 2.45
CA SER A 411 -3.49 -6.66 3.59
C SER A 411 -2.13 -7.29 3.28
N TYR A 412 -1.08 -6.87 3.98
CA TYR A 412 0.21 -7.58 3.94
C TYR A 412 0.21 -8.87 4.78
N ALA A 413 -0.82 -9.11 5.55
CA ALA A 413 -1.08 -10.39 6.15
C ALA A 413 -1.76 -11.30 5.10
N PRO A 414 -1.11 -12.37 4.63
CA PRO A 414 -1.68 -13.26 3.61
C PRO A 414 -3.00 -13.88 4.05
N TYR A 415 -3.16 -14.10 5.36
CA TYR A 415 -4.39 -14.61 5.95
C TYR A 415 -5.60 -13.70 5.65
N ASP A 416 -5.45 -12.39 5.85
CA ASP A 416 -6.53 -11.41 5.65
C ASP A 416 -6.98 -11.34 4.18
N VAL A 417 -6.05 -11.60 3.25
CA VAL A 417 -6.38 -11.68 1.81
C VAL A 417 -7.32 -12.85 1.55
N LEU A 418 -7.11 -14.00 2.21
CA LEU A 418 -7.79 -15.25 1.94
C LEU A 418 -8.95 -15.54 2.91
N GLU A 419 -9.01 -14.88 4.06
CA GLU A 419 -10.09 -15.04 5.05
C GLU A 419 -11.48 -14.93 4.43
N ARG A 420 -11.65 -14.00 3.49
CA ARG A 420 -12.92 -13.78 2.78
C ARG A 420 -13.43 -14.98 1.97
N TYR A 421 -12.61 -16.00 1.75
CA TYR A 421 -12.99 -17.22 1.04
C TYR A 421 -13.42 -18.35 2.00
N GLN A 422 -13.30 -18.15 3.30
CA GLN A 422 -13.85 -19.12 4.28
C GLN A 422 -15.38 -19.08 4.24
N SER A 423 -16.02 -20.26 4.33
CA SER A 423 -17.47 -20.38 4.22
C SER A 423 -18.24 -19.63 5.30
N THR A 424 -17.61 -19.37 6.45
CA THR A 424 -18.19 -18.68 7.62
C THR A 424 -17.82 -17.22 7.70
N SER A 425 -16.96 -16.71 6.81
CA SER A 425 -16.52 -15.30 6.84
C SER A 425 -17.65 -14.35 6.43
N ASP A 426 -17.84 -13.29 7.18
CA ASP A 426 -18.73 -12.19 6.80
C ASP A 426 -18.29 -11.50 5.51
N GLY A 427 -16.97 -11.49 5.23
CA GLY A 427 -16.37 -11.00 3.99
C GLY A 427 -16.60 -11.87 2.75
N ASN A 428 -17.18 -13.07 2.91
CA ASN A 428 -17.45 -14.01 1.81
C ASN A 428 -18.70 -13.58 1.01
N PHE A 429 -18.61 -12.48 0.30
CA PHE A 429 -19.75 -11.97 -0.48
C PHE A 429 -20.03 -12.76 -1.76
N ILE A 430 -19.09 -13.60 -2.23
CA ILE A 430 -19.24 -14.45 -3.41
C ILE A 430 -19.97 -15.78 -3.11
N ASN A 431 -20.34 -16.03 -1.86
CA ASN A 431 -20.99 -17.26 -1.40
C ASN A 431 -20.23 -18.55 -1.76
N TYR A 432 -18.91 -18.48 -1.78
CA TYR A 432 -18.06 -19.65 -1.97
C TYR A 432 -18.06 -20.53 -0.72
N SER A 433 -17.95 -21.84 -0.90
CA SER A 433 -17.88 -22.79 0.20
C SER A 433 -17.07 -24.03 -0.21
N ASN A 434 -15.98 -24.27 0.51
CA ASN A 434 -15.17 -25.48 0.37
C ASN A 434 -14.58 -25.86 1.74
N SER A 435 -14.98 -27.00 2.27
CA SER A 435 -14.57 -27.44 3.61
C SER A 435 -13.06 -27.72 3.75
N GLU A 436 -12.35 -28.02 2.64
CA GLU A 436 -10.90 -28.19 2.69
C GLU A 436 -10.20 -26.81 2.77
N VAL A 437 -10.70 -25.77 2.09
CA VAL A 437 -10.25 -24.40 2.27
C VAL A 437 -10.47 -23.96 3.72
N ASP A 438 -11.65 -24.17 4.28
CA ASP A 438 -11.94 -23.82 5.68
C ASP A 438 -10.96 -24.50 6.65
N LYS A 439 -10.66 -25.77 6.41
CA LYS A 439 -9.73 -26.56 7.23
C LYS A 439 -8.31 -26.05 7.12
N LEU A 440 -7.80 -25.76 5.91
CA LEU A 440 -6.45 -25.22 5.69
C LEU A 440 -6.32 -23.84 6.32
N MET A 441 -7.30 -22.97 6.12
CA MET A 441 -7.33 -21.63 6.72
C MET A 441 -7.32 -21.67 8.26
N ALA A 442 -7.97 -22.67 8.88
CA ALA A 442 -7.92 -22.84 10.32
C ALA A 442 -6.56 -23.38 10.83
N GLN A 443 -5.73 -24.02 9.98
CA GLN A 443 -4.40 -24.51 10.33
C GLN A 443 -3.33 -23.44 10.20
N ILE A 444 -3.45 -22.55 9.23
CA ILE A 444 -2.45 -21.52 8.89
C ILE A 444 -1.98 -20.74 10.11
N PRO A 445 -2.87 -20.09 10.92
CA PRO A 445 -2.43 -19.28 12.06
C PRO A 445 -1.77 -20.09 13.19
N LEU A 446 -1.89 -21.41 13.18
CA LEU A 446 -1.31 -22.31 14.17
C LEU A 446 0.03 -22.92 13.71
N THR A 447 0.46 -22.64 12.49
CA THR A 447 1.68 -23.23 11.90
C THR A 447 2.85 -22.27 12.03
N ALA A 448 3.71 -22.52 13.01
CA ALA A 448 4.86 -21.65 13.32
C ALA A 448 5.95 -21.69 12.23
N ASP A 449 6.20 -22.86 11.60
CA ASP A 449 7.18 -22.96 10.53
C ASP A 449 6.71 -22.20 9.28
N ASN A 450 7.53 -21.27 8.81
CA ASN A 450 7.18 -20.40 7.69
C ASN A 450 7.06 -21.15 6.36
N ASN A 451 7.86 -22.19 6.14
CA ASN A 451 7.80 -22.96 4.90
C ASN A 451 6.53 -23.82 4.87
N GLU A 452 6.19 -24.48 5.99
CA GLU A 452 4.95 -25.25 6.10
C GLU A 452 3.72 -24.32 5.95
N ARG A 453 3.76 -23.13 6.54
CA ARG A 453 2.69 -22.16 6.42
C ARG A 453 2.53 -21.64 4.99
N THR A 454 3.63 -21.34 4.30
CA THR A 454 3.63 -20.96 2.89
C THR A 454 2.98 -22.04 2.01
N GLU A 455 3.31 -23.31 2.26
CA GLU A 455 2.72 -24.43 1.53
C GLU A 455 1.21 -24.56 1.77
N LEU A 456 0.73 -24.26 2.98
CA LEU A 456 -0.71 -24.21 3.25
C LEU A 456 -1.41 -23.11 2.46
N TYR A 457 -0.79 -21.92 2.33
CA TYR A 457 -1.31 -20.84 1.49
C TYR A 457 -1.36 -21.27 0.01
N HIS A 458 -0.32 -21.90 -0.51
CA HIS A 458 -0.29 -22.42 -1.89
C HIS A 458 -1.41 -23.44 -2.13
N GLN A 459 -1.69 -24.33 -1.17
CA GLN A 459 -2.80 -25.29 -1.27
C GLN A 459 -4.16 -24.56 -1.31
N VAL A 460 -4.37 -23.54 -0.49
CA VAL A 460 -5.60 -22.72 -0.53
C VAL A 460 -5.74 -22.05 -1.90
N LEU A 461 -4.70 -21.38 -2.40
CA LEU A 461 -4.71 -20.73 -3.71
C LEU A 461 -5.01 -21.73 -4.83
N GLY A 462 -4.41 -22.92 -4.79
CA GLY A 462 -4.68 -24.00 -5.74
C GLY A 462 -6.15 -24.44 -5.75
N LEU A 463 -6.77 -24.60 -4.58
CA LEU A 463 -8.20 -24.93 -4.47
C LEU A 463 -9.09 -23.82 -5.00
N LEU A 464 -8.84 -22.55 -4.62
CA LEU A 464 -9.63 -21.41 -5.10
C LEU A 464 -9.57 -21.27 -6.62
N THR A 465 -8.38 -21.49 -7.20
CA THR A 465 -8.18 -21.47 -8.65
C THR A 465 -8.89 -22.64 -9.32
N ALA A 466 -8.71 -23.88 -8.84
CA ALA A 466 -9.37 -25.06 -9.41
C ALA A 466 -10.90 -24.98 -9.36
N ASP A 467 -11.46 -24.43 -8.28
CA ASP A 467 -12.89 -24.22 -8.10
C ASP A 467 -13.44 -23.05 -8.92
N ALA A 468 -12.53 -22.25 -9.55
CA ALA A 468 -12.92 -21.10 -10.37
C ALA A 468 -13.95 -20.21 -9.66
N CYS A 469 -13.78 -19.98 -8.35
CA CYS A 469 -14.80 -19.33 -7.54
C CYS A 469 -15.01 -17.86 -7.92
N SER A 470 -14.04 -17.25 -8.60
CA SER A 470 -14.07 -15.97 -9.31
C SER A 470 -13.19 -16.04 -10.56
N VAL A 471 -13.25 -15.04 -11.43
CA VAL A 471 -12.19 -14.81 -12.42
C VAL A 471 -11.24 -13.78 -11.82
N TYR A 472 -10.02 -14.18 -11.55
CA TYR A 472 -8.94 -13.28 -11.13
C TYR A 472 -8.39 -12.61 -12.38
N LEU A 473 -8.29 -11.28 -12.38
CA LEU A 473 -8.03 -10.51 -13.59
C LEU A 473 -6.65 -9.86 -13.56
N GLN A 474 -6.47 -8.89 -12.68
CA GLN A 474 -5.24 -8.09 -12.62
C GLN A 474 -5.02 -7.50 -11.22
N ASP A 475 -3.75 -7.22 -10.93
CA ASP A 475 -3.35 -6.27 -9.90
C ASP A 475 -3.07 -4.93 -10.59
N PRO A 476 -3.94 -3.93 -10.44
CA PRO A 476 -3.72 -2.61 -11.03
C PRO A 476 -2.45 -1.99 -10.49
N THR A 477 -1.55 -1.54 -11.35
CA THR A 477 -0.28 -0.97 -10.93
C THR A 477 -0.43 0.44 -10.38
N THR A 478 0.40 0.76 -9.39
CA THR A 478 0.68 2.14 -8.99
C THR A 478 1.76 2.71 -9.91
N ILE A 479 1.46 3.83 -10.56
CA ILE A 479 2.38 4.50 -11.48
C ILE A 479 2.87 5.80 -10.84
N THR A 480 4.19 5.99 -10.81
CA THR A 480 4.84 7.17 -10.23
C THR A 480 5.77 7.82 -11.25
N ALA A 481 5.66 9.13 -11.43
CA ALA A 481 6.63 9.90 -12.18
C ALA A 481 7.73 10.43 -11.25
N VAL A 482 8.98 10.20 -11.63
CA VAL A 482 10.16 10.61 -10.86
C VAL A 482 11.07 11.45 -11.77
N SER A 483 11.44 12.65 -11.32
CA SER A 483 12.38 13.51 -12.03
C SER A 483 13.70 12.79 -12.29
N THR A 484 14.24 12.89 -13.52
CA THR A 484 15.54 12.32 -13.89
C THR A 484 16.73 12.89 -13.10
N ARG A 485 16.51 13.93 -12.29
CA ARG A 485 17.52 14.43 -11.34
C ARG A 485 17.67 13.53 -10.10
N LEU A 486 16.74 12.58 -9.89
CA LEU A 486 16.72 11.64 -8.76
C LEU A 486 16.94 10.21 -9.26
N GLU A 487 17.57 9.40 -8.40
CA GLU A 487 17.70 7.94 -8.54
C GLU A 487 17.50 7.26 -7.18
N GLY A 488 17.27 5.93 -7.18
CA GLY A 488 17.08 5.15 -5.96
C GLY A 488 15.66 5.20 -5.38
N TYR A 489 14.68 5.80 -6.08
CA TYR A 489 13.27 5.70 -5.69
C TYR A 489 12.68 4.38 -6.18
N HIS A 490 11.91 3.72 -5.30
CA HIS A 490 11.18 2.49 -5.60
C HIS A 490 9.69 2.68 -5.32
N VAL A 491 8.84 2.13 -6.19
CA VAL A 491 7.40 2.07 -5.97
C VAL A 491 7.11 0.85 -5.12
N TYR A 492 6.50 1.05 -3.98
CA TYR A 492 6.09 -0.02 -3.08
C TYR A 492 4.71 -0.55 -3.47
N PRO A 493 4.45 -1.86 -3.28
CA PRO A 493 3.11 -2.42 -3.45
C PRO A 493 2.17 -2.08 -2.29
N MET A 494 2.35 -0.93 -1.67
CA MET A 494 1.61 -0.39 -0.53
C MET A 494 1.69 1.13 -0.52
N TYR A 495 0.90 1.75 0.35
CA TYR A 495 0.92 3.21 0.55
C TYR A 495 2.18 3.63 1.33
N VAL A 496 3.31 3.66 0.63
CA VAL A 496 4.63 4.02 1.16
C VAL A 496 5.35 4.91 0.16
N GLN A 497 5.99 5.96 0.68
CA GLN A 497 6.92 6.82 -0.05
C GLN A 497 8.27 6.75 0.68
N ASP A 498 9.02 5.66 0.49
CA ASP A 498 10.34 5.51 1.13
C ASP A 498 11.38 6.41 0.44
N MET A 499 11.85 7.41 1.17
CA MET A 499 12.84 8.38 0.69
C MET A 499 14.26 8.04 1.15
N SER A 500 14.46 6.96 1.91
CA SER A 500 15.76 6.63 2.54
C SER A 500 16.88 6.41 1.53
N GLN A 501 16.58 5.78 0.39
CA GLN A 501 17.55 5.45 -0.66
C GLN A 501 17.56 6.44 -1.83
N VAL A 502 16.69 7.44 -1.79
CA VAL A 502 16.62 8.45 -2.86
C VAL A 502 17.80 9.41 -2.77
N LYS A 503 18.45 9.67 -3.90
CA LYS A 503 19.61 10.56 -4.02
C LYS A 503 19.57 11.35 -5.32
N LEU A 504 20.42 12.37 -5.41
CA LEU A 504 20.62 13.07 -6.68
C LEU A 504 21.37 12.19 -7.67
N ALA A 505 20.90 12.17 -8.92
CA ALA A 505 21.54 11.42 -10.00
C ALA A 505 22.98 11.91 -10.21
N GLY A 506 23.92 10.95 -10.28
CA GLY A 506 25.33 11.22 -10.52
C GLY A 506 26.15 11.55 -9.26
N ASN A 507 25.59 11.40 -8.06
CA ASN A 507 26.30 11.54 -6.78
C ASN A 507 26.72 10.19 -6.21
#